data_6236e369448d9af20307ed30b3111037
#
_entry.id   6236e369448d9af20307ed30b3111037
#
_cell.length_a   1.000
_cell.length_b   1.000
_cell.length_c   1.000
_cell.angle_alpha   90.00
_cell.angle_beta   90.00
_cell.angle_gamma   90.00
#
_symmetry.space_group_name_H-M   'P 1'
#
loop_
_entity.id
_entity.type
_entity.pdbx_description
1 polymer ?
#
loop_
_entity_poly.entity_id
_entity_poly.type
_entity_poly.pdbx_seq_one_letter_code
_entity_poly.pdbx_strand_id
1 'polypeptide(L)'
;MSGSLRFPAFYIDRDVFRMKNKISRRQFLQVAGASAAALLLASCSGNSASSVSSSSAASSAASSVAASSAAASSEATSTVTTTGKTLVVYFSATGTTQGVAQTIADTVGADLFEVVPSDPYTSDDLNWTNNDSRVSREHNDEGLRAVALESTDVDGWDDYDTVFIGYPIWWGIAAWPMSSFVAVNDFTGKTVIPFCTSTSSGIGQSSDLLAELAGTGSWLDGYRFSSSTTANDIAALAESLSL
;
A
#
# COMPACT_ATOMS: atom_id res chain seq x y z
N MET A 1 35.70 38.24 -12.74
CA MET A 1 35.16 38.04 -11.38
C MET A 1 34.12 36.93 -11.48
N SER A 2 34.57 35.70 -11.27
CA SER A 2 33.73 34.50 -11.34
C SER A 2 33.25 34.15 -9.94
N GLY A 3 31.99 34.41 -9.66
CA GLY A 3 31.36 34.03 -8.41
C GLY A 3 30.78 32.61 -8.50
N SER A 4 31.47 31.67 -7.89
CA SER A 4 30.99 30.29 -7.74
C SER A 4 29.91 30.25 -6.64
N LEU A 5 28.65 30.07 -7.04
CA LEU A 5 27.56 29.79 -6.11
C LEU A 5 27.68 28.33 -5.63
N ARG A 6 28.17 28.17 -4.40
CA ARG A 6 28.12 26.89 -3.69
C ARG A 6 26.69 26.73 -3.14
N PHE A 7 25.96 25.74 -3.66
CA PHE A 7 24.74 25.25 -3.02
C PHE A 7 25.12 24.48 -1.76
N PRO A 8 24.43 24.70 -0.63
CA PRO A 8 24.63 23.87 0.55
C PRO A 8 24.10 22.46 0.27
N ALA A 9 24.94 21.46 0.48
CA ALA A 9 24.50 20.07 0.53
C ALA A 9 23.47 19.94 1.66
N PHE A 10 22.22 19.64 1.32
CA PHE A 10 21.21 19.26 2.30
C PHE A 10 21.66 17.95 2.94
N TYR A 11 22.20 18.06 4.12
CA TYR A 11 22.49 16.93 5.00
C TYR A 11 21.15 16.49 5.58
N ILE A 12 20.58 15.42 5.02
CA ILE A 12 19.42 14.76 5.61
C ILE A 12 19.90 14.17 6.93
N ASP A 13 19.39 14.71 8.03
CA ASP A 13 19.74 14.29 9.38
C ASP A 13 19.32 12.82 9.56
N ARG A 14 20.32 11.94 9.60
CA ARG A 14 20.17 10.48 9.80
C ARG A 14 19.45 10.12 11.10
N ASP A 15 19.33 11.07 12.01
CA ASP A 15 18.73 10.84 13.32
C ASP A 15 17.20 10.92 13.32
N VAL A 16 16.57 11.58 12.33
CA VAL A 16 15.11 11.66 12.22
C VAL A 16 14.50 10.30 11.82
N PHE A 17 15.19 9.56 10.95
CA PHE A 17 14.75 8.22 10.55
C PHE A 17 14.95 7.14 11.65
N ARG A 18 15.90 7.40 12.57
CA ARG A 18 16.26 6.45 13.64
C ARG A 18 15.38 6.54 14.89
N MET A 19 14.62 7.63 15.08
CA MET A 19 13.86 7.83 16.32
C MET A 19 12.45 7.26 16.31
N LYS A 20 11.84 6.97 15.16
CA LYS A 20 10.47 6.45 15.09
C LYS A 20 10.32 4.92 15.15
N ASN A 21 11.39 4.15 14.97
CA ASN A 21 11.34 2.67 14.93
C ASN A 21 11.89 1.97 16.18
N LYS A 22 11.87 2.63 17.35
CA LYS A 22 12.14 1.92 18.61
C LYS A 22 10.85 1.42 19.25
N ILE A 23 10.16 0.49 18.62
CA ILE A 23 9.33 -0.46 19.37
C ILE A 23 10.32 -1.41 20.03
N SER A 24 10.56 -1.15 21.30
CA SER A 24 11.49 -1.93 22.12
C SER A 24 11.01 -3.39 22.18
N ARG A 25 11.89 -4.32 21.81
CA ARG A 25 11.70 -5.78 21.96
C ARG A 25 11.30 -6.20 23.40
N ARG A 26 11.33 -5.28 24.34
CA ARG A 26 10.90 -5.51 25.73
C ARG A 26 9.39 -5.37 25.96
N GLN A 27 8.65 -4.71 25.07
CA GLN A 27 7.18 -4.62 25.19
C GLN A 27 6.44 -5.80 24.59
N PHE A 28 7.07 -6.57 23.69
CA PHE A 28 6.46 -7.76 23.10
C PHE A 28 6.46 -8.99 24.02
N LEU A 29 7.24 -8.99 25.11
CA LEU A 29 7.38 -10.12 26.04
C LEU A 29 6.48 -10.04 27.27
N GLN A 30 5.63 -9.02 27.42
CA GLN A 30 4.75 -8.87 28.59
C GLN A 30 3.29 -9.30 28.37
N VAL A 31 2.90 -9.76 27.17
CA VAL A 31 1.52 -10.22 26.91
C VAL A 31 1.41 -11.76 26.79
N ALA A 32 2.50 -12.50 26.86
CA ALA A 32 2.51 -13.97 26.82
C ALA A 32 2.86 -14.57 28.17
N GLY A 33 2.01 -14.39 29.18
CA GLY A 33 2.25 -14.98 30.49
C GLY A 33 1.06 -14.92 31.42
N ALA A 34 0.02 -15.71 31.20
CA ALA A 34 -0.87 -16.24 32.25
C ALA A 34 -1.95 -17.13 31.64
N SER A 35 -1.74 -18.43 31.63
CA SER A 35 -2.73 -19.45 32.04
C SER A 35 -2.13 -20.84 31.83
N ALA A 36 -1.49 -21.32 32.86
CA ALA A 36 -1.24 -22.74 33.09
C ALA A 36 -2.19 -23.21 34.20
N ALA A 37 -3.01 -24.22 33.87
CA ALA A 37 -3.60 -25.19 34.80
C ALA A 37 -4.23 -26.27 33.94
N ALA A 38 -3.59 -27.38 33.78
CA ALA A 38 -3.64 -28.65 34.44
C ALA A 38 -5.02 -29.31 34.49
N LEU A 39 -5.11 -30.54 33.92
CA LEU A 39 -5.64 -31.80 34.50
C LEU A 39 -5.72 -32.84 33.36
N LEU A 40 -4.88 -33.81 33.31
CA LEU A 40 -4.78 -35.19 33.69
C LEU A 40 -5.94 -36.12 33.27
N LEU A 41 -5.53 -37.25 32.58
CA LEU A 41 -6.05 -38.62 32.61
C LEU A 41 -7.39 -38.84 31.84
N ALA A 42 -7.50 -39.81 30.94
CA ALA A 42 -7.20 -41.21 31.01
C ALA A 42 -7.38 -41.89 29.63
N SER A 43 -6.49 -42.82 29.34
CA SER A 43 -6.54 -44.11 28.67
C SER A 43 -7.90 -44.75 28.41
N CYS A 44 -8.11 -45.31 27.19
CA CYS A 44 -8.39 -46.73 26.87
C CYS A 44 -8.82 -46.84 25.39
N SER A 45 -8.01 -47.47 24.57
CA SER A 45 -8.11 -48.82 24.00
C SER A 45 -9.50 -49.28 23.43
N GLY A 46 -9.52 -49.70 22.15
CA GLY A 46 -10.47 -50.65 21.67
C GLY A 46 -11.03 -50.35 20.26
N ASN A 47 -10.44 -50.75 19.28
CA ASN A 47 -10.63 -51.73 18.20
C ASN A 47 -12.02 -51.92 17.58
N SER A 48 -12.02 -52.06 16.25
CA SER A 48 -12.89 -52.80 15.33
C SER A 48 -14.15 -52.16 14.74
N ALA A 49 -14.04 -51.87 13.48
CA ALA A 49 -14.60 -52.56 12.31
C ALA A 49 -16.14 -52.53 12.05
N SER A 50 -16.39 -52.24 10.79
CA SER A 50 -17.45 -52.76 9.91
C SER A 50 -18.78 -52.02 9.81
N SER A 51 -18.95 -51.42 8.68
CA SER A 51 -19.87 -51.75 7.56
C SER A 51 -21.36 -51.42 7.67
N VAL A 52 -21.75 -50.90 6.56
CA VAL A 52 -22.98 -51.05 5.75
C VAL A 52 -24.25 -50.24 6.05
N SER A 53 -24.57 -49.48 5.03
CA SER A 53 -25.81 -49.43 4.27
C SER A 53 -27.05 -48.77 4.80
N SER A 54 -27.48 -47.88 3.96
CA SER A 54 -28.79 -47.77 3.32
C SER A 54 -29.93 -47.02 3.96
N SER A 55 -30.35 -46.11 3.17
CA SER A 55 -31.71 -45.82 2.70
C SER A 55 -32.65 -44.97 3.52
N SER A 56 -32.97 -43.90 2.87
CA SER A 56 -34.34 -43.53 2.41
C SER A 56 -35.30 -42.83 3.36
N ALA A 57 -35.83 -41.80 2.77
CA ALA A 57 -37.18 -41.29 2.75
C ALA A 57 -37.53 -40.14 3.72
N ALA A 58 -37.66 -38.99 3.13
CA ALA A 58 -38.89 -38.23 2.84
C ALA A 58 -39.89 -38.03 3.99
N SER A 59 -40.11 -36.77 4.34
CA SER A 59 -41.41 -36.08 4.26
C SER A 59 -41.41 -34.78 5.02
N SER A 60 -41.61 -33.72 4.30
CA SER A 60 -42.72 -32.75 4.35
C SER A 60 -43.07 -32.08 5.68
N ALA A 61 -43.04 -30.82 5.63
CA ALA A 61 -44.06 -29.83 5.85
C ALA A 61 -43.80 -28.74 6.87
N ALA A 62 -43.91 -27.58 6.32
CA ALA A 62 -44.69 -26.41 6.74
C ALA A 62 -44.10 -25.40 7.74
N SER A 63 -43.85 -24.26 7.17
CA SER A 63 -44.27 -22.90 7.55
C SER A 63 -44.07 -22.44 8.98
N SER A 64 -43.22 -21.47 9.13
CA SER A 64 -43.64 -20.20 9.79
C SER A 64 -42.69 -19.07 9.41
N VAL A 65 -43.24 -18.04 8.84
CA VAL A 65 -42.65 -16.74 8.55
C VAL A 65 -42.31 -16.03 9.84
N ALA A 66 -41.06 -15.67 9.99
CA ALA A 66 -40.68 -14.58 10.89
C ALA A 66 -39.89 -13.58 10.08
N ALA A 67 -40.54 -12.47 9.78
CA ALA A 67 -39.93 -11.29 9.25
C ALA A 67 -38.97 -10.74 10.32
N SER A 68 -37.66 -10.74 10.01
CA SER A 68 -36.70 -9.97 10.74
C SER A 68 -36.12 -8.93 9.81
N SER A 69 -36.39 -7.70 10.18
CA SER A 69 -35.92 -6.46 9.56
C SER A 69 -34.44 -6.51 9.21
N ALA A 70 -34.16 -6.51 7.93
CA ALA A 70 -32.83 -6.16 7.44
C ALA A 70 -32.64 -4.66 7.71
N ALA A 71 -31.82 -4.36 8.70
CA ALA A 71 -31.22 -3.04 8.81
C ALA A 71 -30.28 -2.89 7.62
N ALA A 72 -30.71 -2.14 6.63
CA ALA A 72 -29.83 -1.66 5.58
C ALA A 72 -28.80 -0.75 6.25
N SER A 73 -27.60 -1.27 6.39
CA SER A 73 -26.42 -0.44 6.63
C SER A 73 -26.22 0.38 5.35
N SER A 74 -26.63 1.63 5.41
CA SER A 74 -26.29 2.62 4.39
C SER A 74 -24.79 2.83 4.50
N GLU A 75 -24.01 2.18 3.64
CA GLU A 75 -22.68 2.64 3.33
C GLU A 75 -22.85 4.04 2.76
N ALA A 76 -22.51 5.02 3.58
CA ALA A 76 -22.36 6.38 3.10
C ALA A 76 -21.19 6.39 2.14
N THR A 77 -21.47 6.28 0.86
CA THR A 77 -20.53 6.66 -0.19
C THR A 77 -20.29 8.16 0.02
N SER A 78 -19.20 8.50 0.68
CA SER A 78 -18.73 9.85 0.78
C SER A 78 -18.28 10.27 -0.61
N THR A 79 -19.15 10.94 -1.36
CA THR A 79 -18.76 11.66 -2.57
C THR A 79 -17.87 12.82 -2.11
N VAL A 80 -16.57 12.66 -2.29
CA VAL A 80 -15.61 13.74 -2.09
C VAL A 80 -15.74 14.67 -3.29
N THR A 81 -16.50 15.74 -3.14
CA THR A 81 -16.54 16.80 -4.17
C THR A 81 -15.29 17.64 -3.97
N THR A 82 -14.20 17.31 -4.65
CA THR A 82 -13.01 18.14 -4.70
C THR A 82 -13.20 19.23 -5.75
N THR A 83 -13.03 20.48 -5.35
CA THR A 83 -13.06 21.66 -6.25
C THR A 83 -11.65 22.07 -6.65
N GLY A 84 -10.62 21.38 -6.19
CA GLY A 84 -9.22 21.66 -6.42
C GLY A 84 -8.61 20.83 -7.54
N LYS A 85 -7.34 21.09 -7.82
CA LYS A 85 -6.58 20.33 -8.81
C LYS A 85 -6.23 18.93 -8.31
N THR A 86 -6.14 18.01 -9.25
CA THR A 86 -5.71 16.64 -9.01
C THR A 86 -4.29 16.42 -9.56
N LEU A 87 -3.46 15.71 -8.81
CA LEU A 87 -2.11 15.32 -9.20
C LEU A 87 -1.97 13.80 -9.13
N VAL A 88 -1.26 13.22 -10.08
CA VAL A 88 -0.82 11.82 -10.02
C VAL A 88 0.69 11.78 -9.85
N VAL A 89 1.14 11.44 -8.66
CA VAL A 89 2.55 11.19 -8.35
C VAL A 89 2.82 9.70 -8.50
N TYR A 90 3.87 9.32 -9.22
CA TYR A 90 4.20 7.91 -9.39
C TYR A 90 5.70 7.64 -9.47
N PHE A 91 6.10 6.44 -9.04
CA PHE A 91 7.39 5.85 -9.35
C PHE A 91 7.18 4.62 -10.22
N SER A 92 7.97 4.49 -11.28
CA SER A 92 7.91 3.34 -12.18
C SER A 92 9.29 2.89 -12.61
N ALA A 93 9.70 1.68 -12.18
CA ALA A 93 11.01 1.12 -12.55
C ALA A 93 11.01 0.48 -13.96
N THR A 94 9.85 0.04 -14.46
CA THR A 94 9.72 -0.74 -15.71
C THR A 94 8.62 -0.22 -16.65
N GLY A 95 8.06 0.95 -16.39
CA GLY A 95 6.99 1.56 -17.18
C GLY A 95 5.57 1.10 -16.81
N THR A 96 5.40 0.02 -16.02
CA THR A 96 4.07 -0.51 -15.72
C THR A 96 3.24 0.47 -14.89
N THR A 97 3.80 1.00 -13.80
CA THR A 97 3.10 1.99 -12.96
C THR A 97 2.87 3.29 -13.72
N GLN A 98 3.82 3.70 -14.57
CA GLN A 98 3.69 4.85 -15.44
C GLN A 98 2.47 4.74 -16.36
N GLY A 99 2.26 3.58 -17.02
CA GLY A 99 1.08 3.37 -17.87
C GLY A 99 -0.25 3.49 -17.12
N VAL A 100 -0.29 3.01 -15.88
CA VAL A 100 -1.48 3.18 -15.01
C VAL A 100 -1.66 4.65 -14.63
N ALA A 101 -0.58 5.32 -14.20
CA ALA A 101 -0.61 6.73 -13.80
C ALA A 101 -1.09 7.64 -14.93
N GLN A 102 -0.60 7.40 -16.16
CA GLN A 102 -1.03 8.13 -17.36
C GLN A 102 -2.52 7.93 -17.62
N THR A 103 -3.02 6.68 -17.54
CA THR A 103 -4.45 6.40 -17.76
C THR A 103 -5.33 7.10 -16.72
N ILE A 104 -4.93 7.12 -15.46
CA ILE A 104 -5.65 7.85 -14.40
C ILE A 104 -5.65 9.33 -14.72
N ALA A 105 -4.47 9.91 -15.00
CA ALA A 105 -4.32 11.34 -15.26
C ALA A 105 -5.16 11.79 -16.47
N ASP A 106 -5.11 11.04 -17.58
CA ASP A 106 -5.90 11.32 -18.78
C ASP A 106 -7.42 11.24 -18.52
N THR A 107 -7.84 10.32 -17.62
CA THR A 107 -9.26 10.11 -17.31
C THR A 107 -9.83 11.23 -16.46
N VAL A 108 -9.10 11.64 -15.40
CA VAL A 108 -9.60 12.66 -14.45
C VAL A 108 -9.10 14.08 -14.74
N GLY A 109 -8.27 14.25 -15.78
CA GLY A 109 -7.69 15.56 -16.13
C GLY A 109 -6.64 16.02 -15.11
N ALA A 110 -5.86 15.11 -14.54
CA ALA A 110 -4.85 15.40 -13.53
C ALA A 110 -3.49 15.72 -14.14
N ASP A 111 -2.69 16.50 -13.41
CA ASP A 111 -1.27 16.67 -13.69
C ASP A 111 -0.48 15.42 -13.28
N LEU A 112 0.69 15.22 -13.88
CA LEU A 112 1.58 14.08 -13.61
C LEU A 112 2.90 14.55 -12.99
N PHE A 113 3.39 13.80 -12.00
CA PHE A 113 4.72 13.97 -11.44
C PHE A 113 5.40 12.61 -11.29
N GLU A 114 6.52 12.41 -11.97
CA GLU A 114 7.33 11.22 -11.85
C GLU A 114 8.38 11.38 -10.76
N VAL A 115 8.40 10.43 -9.82
CA VAL A 115 9.45 10.33 -8.81
C VAL A 115 10.65 9.63 -9.44
N VAL A 116 11.72 10.39 -9.70
CA VAL A 116 12.91 9.90 -10.38
C VAL A 116 14.06 9.77 -9.37
N PRO A 117 14.61 8.56 -9.17
CA PRO A 117 15.83 8.39 -8.40
C PRO A 117 17.00 9.11 -9.07
N SER A 118 17.85 9.81 -8.28
CA SER A 118 19.08 10.47 -8.79
C SER A 118 20.05 9.47 -9.43
N ASP A 119 19.96 8.20 -9.06
CA ASP A 119 20.62 7.06 -9.67
C ASP A 119 19.54 6.06 -10.09
N PRO A 120 19.08 6.08 -11.36
CA PRO A 120 18.00 5.22 -11.83
C PRO A 120 18.34 3.74 -11.74
N TYR A 121 17.33 2.92 -11.44
CA TYR A 121 17.50 1.47 -11.40
C TYR A 121 17.68 0.89 -12.80
N THR A 122 18.76 0.17 -13.01
CA THR A 122 18.99 -0.64 -14.22
C THR A 122 18.26 -1.98 -14.12
N SER A 123 18.20 -2.74 -15.22
CA SER A 123 17.65 -4.10 -15.19
C SER A 123 18.42 -5.03 -14.24
N ASP A 124 19.73 -4.82 -14.12
CA ASP A 124 20.57 -5.62 -13.21
C ASP A 124 20.30 -5.24 -11.75
N ASP A 125 20.06 -3.97 -11.46
CA ASP A 125 19.67 -3.47 -10.14
C ASP A 125 18.33 -4.04 -9.68
N LEU A 126 17.41 -4.27 -10.62
CA LEU A 126 16.06 -4.80 -10.35
C LEU A 126 16.01 -6.33 -10.29
N ASN A 127 17.12 -7.03 -10.49
CA ASN A 127 17.17 -8.49 -10.46
C ASN A 127 17.06 -9.01 -9.01
N TRP A 128 15.84 -9.10 -8.50
CA TRP A 128 15.52 -9.55 -7.14
C TRP A 128 15.92 -11.01 -6.86
N THR A 129 16.26 -11.81 -7.89
CA THR A 129 16.78 -13.18 -7.71
C THR A 129 18.29 -13.21 -7.44
N ASN A 130 18.97 -12.10 -7.67
CA ASN A 130 20.39 -11.92 -7.35
C ASN A 130 20.50 -11.17 -6.00
N ASN A 131 21.09 -11.83 -5.00
CA ASN A 131 21.26 -11.24 -3.66
C ASN A 131 22.19 -10.02 -3.65
N ASP A 132 23.07 -9.90 -4.65
CA ASP A 132 24.01 -8.80 -4.78
C ASP A 132 23.46 -7.63 -5.62
N SER A 133 22.25 -7.74 -6.19
CA SER A 133 21.61 -6.64 -6.90
C SER A 133 21.30 -5.49 -5.93
N ARG A 134 21.16 -4.29 -6.48
CA ARG A 134 20.86 -3.08 -5.69
C ARG A 134 19.57 -3.26 -4.90
N VAL A 135 18.47 -3.66 -5.55
CA VAL A 135 17.16 -3.81 -4.91
C VAL A 135 17.18 -4.90 -3.82
N SER A 136 17.97 -5.98 -3.98
CA SER A 136 18.12 -7.03 -2.97
C SER A 136 18.92 -6.55 -1.75
N ARG A 137 19.98 -5.76 -1.98
CA ARG A 137 20.74 -5.15 -0.88
C ARG A 137 19.88 -4.15 -0.10
N GLU A 138 19.13 -3.30 -0.78
CA GLU A 138 18.20 -2.34 -0.18
C GLU A 138 17.06 -3.05 0.58
N HIS A 139 16.62 -4.22 0.11
CA HIS A 139 15.68 -5.05 0.86
C HIS A 139 16.27 -5.57 2.16
N ASN A 140 17.50 -6.06 2.13
CA ASN A 140 18.16 -6.70 3.28
C ASN A 140 18.68 -5.68 4.31
N ASP A 141 18.95 -4.43 3.90
CA ASP A 141 19.41 -3.34 4.75
C ASP A 141 18.51 -2.12 4.61
N GLU A 142 17.67 -1.89 5.61
CA GLU A 142 16.73 -0.75 5.63
C GLU A 142 17.44 0.60 5.57
N GLY A 143 18.69 0.68 6.01
CA GLY A 143 19.48 1.90 5.92
C GLY A 143 19.80 2.32 4.49
N LEU A 144 19.70 1.40 3.53
CA LEU A 144 19.90 1.66 2.10
C LEU A 144 18.63 2.09 1.36
N ARG A 145 17.45 2.01 2.01
CA ARG A 145 16.17 2.35 1.39
C ARG A 145 15.90 3.85 1.27
N ALA A 146 16.73 4.68 1.87
CA ALA A 146 16.66 6.14 1.70
C ALA A 146 17.25 6.52 0.34
N VAL A 147 16.44 6.34 -0.72
CA VAL A 147 16.84 6.61 -2.10
C VAL A 147 16.84 8.10 -2.36
N ALA A 148 17.96 8.65 -2.83
CA ALA A 148 18.03 10.03 -3.28
C ALA A 148 17.21 10.23 -4.55
N LEU A 149 16.45 11.31 -4.62
CA LEU A 149 15.60 11.67 -5.76
C LEU A 149 16.18 12.87 -6.50
N GLU A 150 15.91 12.99 -7.80
CA GLU A 150 16.27 14.16 -8.60
C GLU A 150 15.56 15.41 -8.10
N SER A 151 14.26 15.28 -7.80
CA SER A 151 13.44 16.32 -7.17
C SER A 151 12.38 15.69 -6.27
N THR A 152 12.07 16.37 -5.19
CA THR A 152 10.90 16.12 -4.35
C THR A 152 9.91 17.27 -4.44
N ASP A 153 10.30 18.38 -5.06
CA ASP A 153 9.50 19.58 -5.20
C ASP A 153 8.56 19.43 -6.40
N VAL A 154 7.29 19.66 -6.16
CA VAL A 154 6.24 19.69 -7.19
C VAL A 154 5.76 21.13 -7.35
N ASP A 155 5.83 21.64 -8.58
CA ASP A 155 5.35 22.99 -8.85
C ASP A 155 3.85 23.12 -8.54
N GLY A 156 3.50 24.11 -7.73
CA GLY A 156 2.11 24.35 -7.34
C GLY A 156 1.54 23.29 -6.39
N TRP A 157 2.40 22.62 -5.58
CA TRP A 157 1.98 21.58 -4.63
C TRP A 157 0.77 21.96 -3.78
N ASP A 158 0.71 23.21 -3.34
CA ASP A 158 -0.38 23.70 -2.48
C ASP A 158 -1.73 23.84 -3.22
N ASP A 159 -1.73 23.88 -4.56
CA ASP A 159 -2.93 23.99 -5.38
C ASP A 159 -3.68 22.65 -5.53
N TYR A 160 -3.04 21.53 -5.18
CA TYR A 160 -3.63 20.20 -5.33
C TYR A 160 -4.36 19.77 -4.07
N ASP A 161 -5.66 19.48 -4.19
CA ASP A 161 -6.50 18.94 -3.12
C ASP A 161 -6.52 17.41 -3.13
N THR A 162 -6.33 16.80 -4.29
CA THR A 162 -6.31 15.36 -4.47
C THR A 162 -4.98 14.90 -5.07
N VAL A 163 -4.35 13.90 -4.44
CA VAL A 163 -3.08 13.36 -4.88
C VAL A 163 -3.16 11.84 -4.97
N PHE A 164 -3.05 11.31 -6.18
CA PHE A 164 -2.82 9.87 -6.38
C PHE A 164 -1.35 9.55 -6.13
N ILE A 165 -1.07 8.45 -5.44
CA ILE A 165 0.28 7.97 -5.15
C ILE A 165 0.46 6.57 -5.74
N GLY A 166 1.23 6.46 -6.82
CA GLY A 166 1.43 5.24 -7.59
C GLY A 166 2.80 4.59 -7.43
N TYR A 167 2.86 3.28 -7.15
CA TYR A 167 4.11 2.57 -6.93
C TYR A 167 4.03 1.08 -7.27
N PRO A 168 5.13 0.44 -7.68
CA PRO A 168 5.19 -1.01 -7.72
C PRO A 168 5.38 -1.57 -6.29
N ILE A 169 4.85 -2.79 -6.06
CA ILE A 169 5.09 -3.50 -4.80
C ILE A 169 6.44 -4.20 -4.85
N TRP A 170 7.31 -3.86 -3.91
CA TRP A 170 8.58 -4.52 -3.65
C TRP A 170 8.56 -5.20 -2.28
N TRP A 171 8.67 -6.53 -2.24
CA TRP A 171 8.59 -7.34 -1.00
C TRP A 171 7.42 -6.98 -0.09
N GLY A 172 6.23 -6.72 -0.67
CA GLY A 172 4.99 -6.47 0.06
C GLY A 172 4.78 -5.03 0.55
N ILE A 173 5.72 -4.11 0.25
CA ILE A 173 5.61 -2.69 0.58
C ILE A 173 5.81 -1.82 -0.67
N ALA A 174 5.61 -0.52 -0.55
CA ALA A 174 5.88 0.42 -1.63
C ALA A 174 7.37 0.45 -1.98
N ALA A 175 7.69 0.57 -3.27
CA ALA A 175 9.06 0.76 -3.74
C ALA A 175 9.71 1.97 -3.05
N TRP A 176 10.97 1.81 -2.67
CA TRP A 176 11.72 2.75 -1.81
C TRP A 176 11.70 4.21 -2.29
N PRO A 177 11.81 4.52 -3.60
CA PRO A 177 11.74 5.89 -4.07
C PRO A 177 10.45 6.61 -3.68
N MET A 178 9.31 5.90 -3.69
CA MET A 178 8.04 6.50 -3.25
C MET A 178 8.06 6.82 -1.76
N SER A 179 8.65 5.96 -0.94
CA SER A 179 8.81 6.24 0.50
C SER A 179 9.67 7.48 0.74
N SER A 180 10.75 7.68 -0.06
CA SER A 180 11.60 8.87 0.04
C SER A 180 10.83 10.15 -0.32
N PHE A 181 9.96 10.11 -1.34
CA PHE A 181 9.12 11.25 -1.73
C PHE A 181 8.10 11.60 -0.64
N VAL A 182 7.38 10.59 -0.15
CA VAL A 182 6.31 10.79 0.84
C VAL A 182 6.85 11.30 2.18
N ALA A 183 8.06 10.89 2.57
CA ALA A 183 8.67 11.27 3.84
C ALA A 183 9.00 12.77 3.97
N VAL A 184 9.11 13.49 2.85
CA VAL A 184 9.55 14.89 2.85
C VAL A 184 8.46 15.87 2.44
N ASN A 185 7.36 15.38 1.86
CA ASN A 185 6.24 16.22 1.42
C ASN A 185 5.15 16.31 2.49
N ASP A 186 4.54 17.49 2.62
CA ASP A 186 3.41 17.72 3.52
C ASP A 186 2.08 17.53 2.78
N PHE A 187 1.28 16.56 3.22
CA PHE A 187 -0.03 16.23 2.67
C PHE A 187 -1.19 16.87 3.44
N THR A 188 -0.92 17.81 4.35
CA THR A 188 -1.97 18.48 5.13
C THR A 188 -3.04 19.08 4.20
N GLY A 189 -4.30 18.75 4.47
CA GLY A 189 -5.45 19.23 3.68
C GLY A 189 -5.69 18.47 2.38
N LYS A 190 -4.83 17.52 2.00
CA LYS A 190 -4.96 16.74 0.78
C LYS A 190 -5.66 15.41 1.01
N THR A 191 -6.49 15.00 0.04
CA THR A 191 -6.99 13.63 -0.07
C THR A 191 -5.97 12.81 -0.86
N VAL A 192 -5.47 11.73 -0.28
CA VAL A 192 -4.45 10.88 -0.91
C VAL A 192 -5.04 9.54 -1.29
N ILE A 193 -4.88 9.15 -2.55
CA ILE A 193 -5.43 7.93 -3.13
C ILE A 193 -4.27 7.04 -3.60
N PRO A 194 -3.86 6.06 -2.79
CA PRO A 194 -2.79 5.16 -3.15
C PRO A 194 -3.21 4.18 -4.25
N PHE A 195 -2.30 3.86 -5.16
CA PHE A 195 -2.45 2.72 -6.06
C PHE A 195 -1.13 2.00 -6.26
N CYS A 196 -1.21 0.70 -6.44
CA CYS A 196 -0.02 -0.08 -6.69
C CYS A 196 -0.14 -0.95 -7.94
N THR A 197 1.01 -1.29 -8.51
CA THR A 197 1.13 -2.32 -9.54
C THR A 197 1.87 -3.53 -8.99
N SER A 198 1.35 -4.72 -9.25
CA SER A 198 2.01 -5.96 -8.87
C SER A 198 1.51 -7.13 -9.72
N THR A 199 2.35 -8.16 -9.89
CA THR A 199 1.99 -9.40 -10.59
C THR A 199 0.99 -10.24 -9.80
N SER A 200 1.22 -10.41 -8.49
CA SER A 200 0.44 -11.33 -7.65
C SER A 200 0.10 -10.77 -6.26
N SER A 201 0.93 -9.91 -5.71
CA SER A 201 0.71 -9.34 -4.38
C SER A 201 -0.45 -8.34 -4.41
N GLY A 202 -1.28 -8.34 -3.37
CA GLY A 202 -2.22 -7.25 -3.11
C GLY A 202 -1.49 -5.98 -2.68
N ILE A 203 -2.22 -4.89 -2.48
CA ILE A 203 -1.68 -3.65 -1.93
C ILE A 203 -1.18 -3.84 -0.48
N GLY A 204 -1.79 -4.78 0.25
CA GLY A 204 -1.40 -5.11 1.63
C GLY A 204 -1.44 -3.89 2.54
N GLN A 205 -0.40 -3.73 3.35
CA GLN A 205 -0.22 -2.59 4.25
C GLN A 205 0.63 -1.46 3.63
N SER A 206 0.94 -1.52 2.32
CA SER A 206 1.87 -0.57 1.71
C SER A 206 1.36 0.87 1.73
N SER A 207 0.04 1.07 1.56
CA SER A 207 -0.60 2.39 1.69
C SER A 207 -0.58 2.91 3.12
N ASP A 208 -0.86 2.07 4.10
CA ASP A 208 -0.86 2.44 5.52
C ASP A 208 0.55 2.85 5.99
N LEU A 209 1.57 2.12 5.53
CA LEU A 209 2.97 2.44 5.82
C LEU A 209 3.41 3.77 5.21
N LEU A 210 2.93 4.10 4.00
CA LEU A 210 3.18 5.41 3.40
C LEU A 210 2.43 6.52 4.15
N ALA A 211 1.17 6.30 4.54
CA ALA A 211 0.39 7.23 5.33
C ALA A 211 1.04 7.53 6.69
N GLU A 212 1.53 6.49 7.37
CA GLU A 212 2.29 6.63 8.62
C GLU A 212 3.58 7.43 8.41
N LEU A 213 4.28 7.18 7.31
CA LEU A 213 5.51 7.87 6.97
C LEU A 213 5.28 9.35 6.65
N ALA A 214 4.21 9.67 5.90
CA ALA A 214 3.80 11.04 5.60
C ALA A 214 3.41 11.79 6.86
N GLY A 215 2.67 11.15 7.77
CA GLY A 215 2.18 11.72 9.02
C GLY A 215 1.11 12.81 8.85
N THR A 216 0.73 13.16 7.61
CA THR A 216 -0.25 14.15 7.24
C THR A 216 -1.12 13.69 6.06
N GLY A 217 -2.24 14.38 5.79
CA GLY A 217 -3.17 14.06 4.72
C GLY A 217 -4.29 13.08 5.13
N SER A 218 -5.33 13.02 4.29
CA SER A 218 -6.43 12.07 4.41
C SER A 218 -6.23 10.94 3.43
N TRP A 219 -5.67 9.82 3.88
CA TRP A 219 -5.35 8.67 3.06
C TRP A 219 -6.55 7.75 2.94
N LEU A 220 -6.96 7.45 1.70
CA LEU A 220 -8.05 6.54 1.39
C LEU A 220 -7.53 5.12 1.20
N ASP A 221 -8.45 4.16 1.11
CA ASP A 221 -8.13 2.80 0.72
C ASP A 221 -7.46 2.78 -0.65
N GLY A 222 -6.41 1.97 -0.77
CA GLY A 222 -5.63 1.93 -1.99
C GLY A 222 -6.11 0.87 -2.98
N TYR A 223 -5.73 1.03 -4.24
CA TYR A 223 -6.11 0.17 -5.35
C TYR A 223 -4.91 -0.61 -5.90
N ARG A 224 -5.17 -1.86 -6.32
CA ARG A 224 -4.15 -2.66 -6.99
C ARG A 224 -4.51 -2.86 -8.45
N PHE A 225 -3.55 -2.57 -9.32
CA PHE A 225 -3.61 -2.92 -10.74
C PHE A 225 -2.63 -4.05 -11.06
N SER A 226 -3.11 -5.04 -11.82
CA SER A 226 -2.33 -6.19 -12.26
C SER A 226 -2.02 -6.08 -13.74
N SER A 227 -1.19 -6.98 -14.26
CA SER A 227 -0.92 -7.06 -15.70
C SER A 227 -2.15 -7.41 -16.56
N SER A 228 -3.23 -7.90 -15.93
CA SER A 228 -4.50 -8.17 -16.60
C SER A 228 -5.51 -7.02 -16.50
N THR A 229 -5.21 -5.96 -15.75
CA THR A 229 -6.07 -4.78 -15.65
C THR A 229 -5.98 -3.99 -16.94
N THR A 230 -7.12 -3.72 -17.55
CA THR A 230 -7.17 -2.96 -18.82
C THR A 230 -7.23 -1.46 -18.54
N ALA A 231 -6.88 -0.65 -19.55
CA ALA A 231 -7.04 0.82 -19.45
C ALA A 231 -8.48 1.23 -19.15
N ASN A 232 -9.48 0.49 -19.67
CA ASN A 232 -10.88 0.75 -19.39
C ASN A 232 -11.24 0.49 -17.92
N ASP A 233 -10.66 -0.56 -17.30
CA ASP A 233 -10.89 -0.83 -15.88
C ASP A 233 -10.27 0.27 -14.99
N ILE A 234 -9.09 0.76 -15.37
CA ILE A 234 -8.42 1.87 -14.69
C ILE A 234 -9.26 3.16 -14.79
N ALA A 235 -9.72 3.46 -16.00
CA ALA A 235 -10.55 4.64 -16.26
C ALA A 235 -11.88 4.57 -15.48
N ALA A 236 -12.58 3.43 -15.54
CA ALA A 236 -13.82 3.23 -14.82
C ALA A 236 -13.65 3.40 -13.29
N LEU A 237 -12.54 2.94 -12.73
CA LEU A 237 -12.22 3.17 -11.33
C LEU A 237 -12.00 4.66 -11.05
N ALA A 238 -11.16 5.33 -11.85
CA ALA A 238 -10.84 6.74 -11.67
C ALA A 238 -12.11 7.62 -11.76
N GLU A 239 -12.99 7.37 -12.73
CA GLU A 239 -14.29 8.02 -12.84
C GLU A 239 -15.19 7.78 -11.61
N SER A 240 -15.14 6.57 -11.03
CA SER A 240 -15.97 6.21 -9.86
C SER A 240 -15.58 6.95 -8.59
N LEU A 241 -14.38 7.52 -8.53
CA LEU A 241 -13.91 8.30 -7.39
C LEU A 241 -14.53 9.69 -7.32
N SER A 242 -15.29 10.11 -8.34
CA SER A 242 -16.05 11.38 -8.39
C SER A 242 -15.21 12.62 -8.04
N LEU A 243 -14.02 12.71 -8.64
CA LEU A 243 -13.04 13.80 -8.44
C LEU A 243 -13.35 15.01 -9.30
#